data_2c8d9604da818c90cdc3acaa0b3f370c
#
_entry.id   2c8d9604da818c90cdc3acaa0b3f370c
#
_cell.length_a   1.000
_cell.length_b   1.000
_cell.length_c   1.000
_cell.angle_alpha   90.00
_cell.angle_beta   90.00
_cell.angle_gamma   90.00
#
_symmetry.space_group_name_H-M   'P 1'
#
loop_
_entity.id
_entity.type
_entity.pdbx_description
1 polymer ?
#
loop_
_entity_poly.entity_id
_entity_poly.type
_entity_poly.pdbx_seq_one_letter_code
_entity_poly.pdbx_strand_id
1 'polypeptide(L)'
;MKGIDVSYYQGKIDWNAVRQSGIEFAILRAGFGSSAAQKDATFDTNAKKATAAGLNVGAYWFSYAATPDEARLEARICRDVLAPYWGKFTYPIYYDYEYDTERYVKSKTGRDPTREERTAVIAAFLTELESFGWRGGVYTNRDYVQNRLNMAQLAGYELWVADYSNPTTDPRAGMQQTSSTGKVSGIVGNVDMNTGLRDYPALLRAAGKNGLSPAVDWVSDTTSTVEIARYAVYTVKITGRDIVVIPGTPGVVWPIRCRREGESTFWHIAAVGEPGTETGLYPAGGGSKIFTARVK
;
A
#
# COMPACT_ATOMS: atom_id res chain seq x y z
N MET A 1 -4.56 -1.86 15.26
CA MET A 1 -3.10 -2.00 15.02
C MET A 1 -2.39 -0.81 15.61
N LYS A 2 -1.26 -1.04 16.29
CA LYS A 2 -0.46 0.03 16.92
C LYS A 2 0.68 0.46 15.99
N GLY A 3 0.85 1.74 15.76
CA GLY A 3 1.86 2.26 14.86
C GLY A 3 2.53 3.54 15.35
N ILE A 4 3.50 3.98 14.56
CA ILE A 4 4.22 5.24 14.75
C ILE A 4 4.35 5.97 13.42
N ASP A 5 4.55 7.29 13.48
CA ASP A 5 5.08 8.00 12.33
C ASP A 5 6.40 8.70 12.71
N VAL A 6 7.31 8.77 11.72
CA VAL A 6 8.68 9.22 11.94
C VAL A 6 9.23 9.97 10.75
N SER A 7 10.21 10.81 11.02
CA SER A 7 11.00 11.55 10.05
C SER A 7 12.47 11.57 10.46
N TYR A 8 13.29 12.44 9.85
CA TYR A 8 14.67 12.62 10.27
C TYR A 8 14.81 13.12 11.72
N TYR A 9 13.75 13.68 12.32
CA TYR A 9 13.77 14.16 13.71
C TYR A 9 14.00 13.06 14.73
N GLN A 10 13.62 11.81 14.45
CA GLN A 10 13.85 10.67 15.33
C GLN A 10 15.28 10.10 15.21
N GLY A 11 16.09 10.64 14.29
CA GLY A 11 17.49 10.25 14.12
C GLY A 11 17.67 8.77 13.77
N LYS A 12 18.59 8.10 14.46
CA LYS A 12 18.86 6.67 14.23
C LYS A 12 17.87 5.81 15.01
N ILE A 13 17.13 4.97 14.30
CA ILE A 13 16.12 4.07 14.86
C ILE A 13 16.60 2.62 14.79
N ASP A 14 16.43 1.88 15.91
CA ASP A 14 16.54 0.42 15.94
C ASP A 14 15.17 -0.20 15.65
N TRP A 15 14.93 -0.53 14.39
CA TRP A 15 13.67 -1.05 13.91
C TRP A 15 13.32 -2.45 14.45
N ASN A 16 14.32 -3.24 14.84
CA ASN A 16 14.07 -4.53 15.49
C ASN A 16 13.51 -4.34 16.90
N ALA A 17 14.09 -3.42 17.68
CA ALA A 17 13.57 -3.07 18.99
C ALA A 17 12.16 -2.42 18.88
N VAL A 18 11.92 -1.58 17.88
CA VAL A 18 10.58 -1.02 17.58
C VAL A 18 9.57 -2.14 17.33
N ARG A 19 9.89 -3.12 16.47
CA ARG A 19 9.00 -4.25 16.19
C ARG A 19 8.71 -5.09 17.43
N GLN A 20 9.74 -5.38 18.22
CA GLN A 20 9.63 -6.17 19.46
C GLN A 20 8.80 -5.44 20.54
N SER A 21 8.71 -4.11 20.51
CA SER A 21 7.85 -3.33 21.43
C SER A 21 6.34 -3.37 21.10
N GLY A 22 5.94 -4.17 20.09
CA GLY A 22 4.54 -4.34 19.70
C GLY A 22 4.06 -3.31 18.67
N ILE A 23 4.94 -2.54 18.05
CA ILE A 23 4.59 -1.70 16.90
C ILE A 23 4.40 -2.61 15.68
N GLU A 24 3.30 -2.40 14.96
CA GLU A 24 2.88 -3.22 13.82
C GLU A 24 3.06 -2.49 12.48
N PHE A 25 3.01 -1.14 12.48
CA PHE A 25 3.22 -0.34 11.28
C PHE A 25 3.97 0.97 11.57
N ALA A 26 4.55 1.52 10.50
CA ALA A 26 5.20 2.82 10.52
C ALA A 26 4.85 3.65 9.27
N ILE A 27 4.56 4.95 9.47
CA ILE A 27 4.41 5.91 8.39
C ILE A 27 5.65 6.80 8.37
N LEU A 28 6.34 6.82 7.24
CA LEU A 28 7.66 7.46 7.12
C LEU A 28 7.55 8.76 6.32
N ARG A 29 8.14 9.84 6.79
CA ARG A 29 8.23 11.03 5.95
C ARG A 29 9.07 10.73 4.72
N ALA A 30 8.48 10.78 3.53
CA ALA A 30 9.20 10.64 2.28
C ALA A 30 9.91 11.94 1.89
N GLY A 31 9.31 13.07 2.20
CA GLY A 31 9.83 14.40 1.92
C GLY A 31 8.77 15.47 2.11
N PHE A 32 9.02 16.64 1.52
CA PHE A 32 8.15 17.81 1.61
C PHE A 32 8.36 18.74 0.39
N GLY A 33 7.35 19.56 0.09
CA GLY A 33 7.47 20.62 -0.92
C GLY A 33 7.71 20.10 -2.35
N SER A 34 8.15 21.00 -3.21
CA SER A 34 8.20 20.82 -4.67
C SER A 34 9.62 20.68 -5.25
N SER A 35 10.58 20.15 -4.48
CA SER A 35 11.95 19.88 -4.93
C SER A 35 12.41 18.47 -4.56
N ALA A 36 13.11 17.82 -5.48
CA ALA A 36 13.75 16.53 -5.23
C ALA A 36 14.78 16.57 -4.08
N ALA A 37 15.38 17.73 -3.83
CA ALA A 37 16.30 17.96 -2.72
C ALA A 37 15.60 17.95 -1.34
N GLN A 38 14.27 18.00 -1.30
CA GLN A 38 13.45 17.98 -0.09
C GLN A 38 13.03 16.58 0.33
N LYS A 39 13.60 15.55 -0.25
CA LYS A 39 13.50 14.17 0.26
C LYS A 39 14.00 14.12 1.70
N ASP A 40 13.29 13.39 2.59
CA ASP A 40 13.75 13.20 3.97
C ASP A 40 15.06 12.40 3.99
N ALA A 41 16.06 12.93 4.70
CA ALA A 41 17.42 12.37 4.72
C ALA A 41 17.49 10.94 5.28
N THR A 42 16.51 10.54 6.10
CA THR A 42 16.46 9.20 6.72
C THR A 42 15.50 8.25 6.01
N PHE A 43 14.73 8.73 5.03
CA PHE A 43 13.65 7.96 4.41
C PHE A 43 14.11 6.59 3.90
N ASP A 44 15.13 6.53 3.05
CA ASP A 44 15.58 5.27 2.46
C ASP A 44 16.08 4.27 3.51
N THR A 45 16.79 4.78 4.53
CA THR A 45 17.29 3.95 5.62
C THR A 45 16.13 3.40 6.44
N ASN A 46 15.17 4.23 6.78
CA ASN A 46 14.00 3.83 7.56
C ASN A 46 13.10 2.88 6.77
N ALA A 47 12.81 3.17 5.50
CA ALA A 47 12.00 2.31 4.64
C ALA A 47 12.57 0.89 4.50
N LYS A 48 13.88 0.78 4.23
CA LYS A 48 14.57 -0.51 4.13
C LYS A 48 14.55 -1.29 5.45
N LYS A 49 14.88 -0.61 6.56
CA LYS A 49 15.02 -1.27 7.86
C LYS A 49 13.68 -1.62 8.49
N ALA A 50 12.67 -0.74 8.40
CA ALA A 50 11.32 -1.01 8.90
C ALA A 50 10.69 -2.21 8.17
N THR A 51 10.80 -2.24 6.82
CA THR A 51 10.32 -3.38 6.02
C THR A 51 11.07 -4.67 6.37
N ALA A 52 12.40 -4.62 6.52
CA ALA A 52 13.21 -5.78 6.90
C ALA A 52 12.88 -6.31 8.31
N ALA A 53 12.48 -5.43 9.24
CA ALA A 53 12.03 -5.80 10.58
C ALA A 53 10.59 -6.38 10.59
N GLY A 54 9.90 -6.47 9.42
CA GLY A 54 8.57 -7.03 9.30
C GLY A 54 7.45 -6.08 9.72
N LEU A 55 7.69 -4.76 9.72
CA LEU A 55 6.66 -3.76 9.90
C LEU A 55 5.88 -3.53 8.60
N ASN A 56 4.59 -3.26 8.71
CA ASN A 56 3.83 -2.67 7.63
C ASN A 56 4.27 -1.21 7.45
N VAL A 57 4.50 -0.78 6.22
CA VAL A 57 5.06 0.56 5.96
C VAL A 57 4.16 1.34 5.02
N GLY A 58 3.96 2.61 5.33
CA GLY A 58 3.43 3.66 4.47
C GLY A 58 4.36 4.87 4.48
N ALA A 59 3.92 5.95 3.84
CA ALA A 59 4.69 7.19 3.84
C ALA A 59 3.78 8.42 3.93
N TYR A 60 4.39 9.57 4.21
CA TYR A 60 3.72 10.86 4.06
C TYR A 60 4.61 11.88 3.35
N TRP A 61 3.98 12.84 2.71
CA TRP A 61 4.59 13.98 2.04
C TRP A 61 4.03 15.26 2.63
N PHE A 62 4.88 16.10 3.21
CA PHE A 62 4.45 17.34 3.82
C PHE A 62 4.24 18.43 2.75
N SER A 63 3.06 19.05 2.77
CA SER A 63 2.64 20.02 1.76
C SER A 63 3.24 21.41 1.98
N TYR A 64 3.75 22.00 0.90
CA TYR A 64 4.01 23.43 0.75
C TYR A 64 3.35 24.01 -0.51
N ALA A 65 2.37 23.33 -1.08
CA ALA A 65 1.66 23.78 -2.27
C ALA A 65 0.62 24.86 -1.93
N ALA A 66 0.65 25.95 -2.65
CA ALA A 66 -0.37 27.00 -2.61
C ALA A 66 -1.44 26.85 -3.70
N THR A 67 -1.16 26.04 -4.73
CA THR A 67 -2.05 25.81 -5.88
C THR A 67 -2.17 24.33 -6.22
N PRO A 68 -3.23 23.91 -6.91
CA PRO A 68 -3.36 22.54 -7.40
C PRO A 68 -2.21 22.07 -8.31
N ASP A 69 -1.62 22.98 -9.11
CA ASP A 69 -0.49 22.60 -9.99
C ASP A 69 0.78 22.34 -9.20
N GLU A 70 1.04 23.12 -8.14
CA GLU A 70 2.14 22.86 -7.22
C GLU A 70 1.95 21.54 -6.50
N ALA A 71 0.72 21.22 -6.07
CA ALA A 71 0.41 19.93 -5.44
C ALA A 71 0.62 18.74 -6.37
N ARG A 72 0.27 18.86 -7.67
CA ARG A 72 0.58 17.83 -8.68
C ARG A 72 2.11 17.67 -8.85
N LEU A 73 2.87 18.76 -8.83
CA LEU A 73 4.34 18.69 -8.88
C LEU A 73 4.88 17.95 -7.65
N GLU A 74 4.41 18.28 -6.45
CA GLU A 74 4.76 17.54 -5.22
C GLU A 74 4.43 16.05 -5.33
N ALA A 75 3.28 15.68 -5.90
CA ALA A 75 2.88 14.28 -6.10
C ALA A 75 3.83 13.53 -7.06
N ARG A 76 4.30 14.18 -8.13
CA ARG A 76 5.27 13.58 -9.06
C ARG A 76 6.62 13.34 -8.40
N ILE A 77 7.10 14.30 -7.63
CA ILE A 77 8.36 14.17 -6.88
C ILE A 77 8.22 13.08 -5.81
N CYS A 78 7.10 13.07 -5.08
CA CYS A 78 6.78 12.02 -4.11
C CYS A 78 6.81 10.63 -4.77
N ARG A 79 6.14 10.45 -5.94
CA ARG A 79 6.19 9.21 -6.72
C ARG A 79 7.61 8.77 -7.02
N ASP A 80 8.48 9.70 -7.47
CA ASP A 80 9.86 9.37 -7.83
C ASP A 80 10.66 8.91 -6.61
N VAL A 81 10.44 9.54 -5.45
CA VAL A 81 11.03 9.12 -4.16
C VAL A 81 10.52 7.74 -3.75
N LEU A 82 9.25 7.43 -4.00
CA LEU A 82 8.62 6.17 -3.63
C LEU A 82 8.89 5.02 -4.60
N ALA A 83 9.31 5.29 -5.83
CA ALA A 83 9.47 4.30 -6.89
C ALA A 83 10.28 3.04 -6.50
N PRO A 84 11.40 3.13 -5.72
CA PRO A 84 12.17 1.95 -5.27
C PRO A 84 11.39 1.03 -4.30
N TYR A 85 10.26 1.50 -3.78
CA TYR A 85 9.43 0.80 -2.79
C TYR A 85 8.11 0.27 -3.35
N TRP A 86 7.94 0.33 -4.68
CA TRP A 86 6.80 -0.28 -5.37
C TRP A 86 6.67 -1.76 -5.01
N GLY A 87 5.48 -2.19 -4.63
CA GLY A 87 5.21 -3.57 -4.18
C GLY A 87 5.64 -3.88 -2.74
N LYS A 88 6.17 -2.90 -1.98
CA LYS A 88 6.68 -3.11 -0.62
C LYS A 88 5.85 -2.40 0.44
N PHE A 89 5.25 -1.25 0.13
CA PHE A 89 4.48 -0.47 1.09
C PHE A 89 3.04 -0.96 1.16
N THR A 90 2.65 -1.37 2.35
CA THR A 90 1.35 -1.98 2.66
C THR A 90 0.35 -1.02 3.32
N TYR A 91 0.75 0.22 3.52
CA TYR A 91 -0.07 1.32 4.00
C TYR A 91 -0.18 2.42 2.94
N PRO A 92 -1.21 3.31 3.02
CA PRO A 92 -1.36 4.43 2.10
C PRO A 92 -0.20 5.41 2.14
N ILE A 93 -0.17 6.27 1.13
CA ILE A 93 0.71 7.43 1.08
C ILE A 93 -0.13 8.65 1.40
N TYR A 94 0.21 9.35 2.47
CA TYR A 94 -0.57 10.46 2.98
C TYR A 94 0.01 11.80 2.54
N TYR A 95 -0.88 12.70 2.14
CA TYR A 95 -0.56 14.11 1.95
C TYR A 95 -0.84 14.84 3.26
N ASP A 96 0.19 15.38 3.85
CA ASP A 96 0.17 16.04 5.15
C ASP A 96 -0.11 17.53 4.96
N TYR A 97 -1.32 17.96 5.35
CA TYR A 97 -1.78 19.34 5.21
C TYR A 97 -2.27 19.88 6.55
N GLU A 98 -1.54 20.88 7.07
CA GLU A 98 -1.80 21.43 8.40
C GLU A 98 -1.44 22.92 8.54
N TYR A 99 -1.44 23.47 9.75
CA TYR A 99 -1.21 24.91 10.00
C TYR A 99 0.12 25.43 9.46
N ASP A 100 1.17 24.64 9.46
CA ASP A 100 2.47 25.04 8.91
C ASP A 100 2.41 25.21 7.39
N THR A 101 1.65 24.35 6.72
CA THR A 101 1.32 24.52 5.30
C THR A 101 0.62 25.87 5.06
N GLU A 102 -0.40 26.19 5.87
CA GLU A 102 -1.13 27.46 5.70
C GLU A 102 -0.25 28.69 6.01
N ARG A 103 0.61 28.61 7.03
CA ARG A 103 1.56 29.69 7.32
C ARG A 103 2.48 29.97 6.12
N TYR A 104 2.95 28.91 5.47
CA TYR A 104 3.75 29.05 4.25
C TYR A 104 2.92 29.64 3.11
N VAL A 105 1.72 29.11 2.84
CA VAL A 105 0.82 29.62 1.80
C VAL A 105 0.52 31.11 2.03
N LYS A 106 0.20 31.51 3.25
CA LYS A 106 -0.05 32.91 3.61
C LYS A 106 1.16 33.79 3.38
N SER A 107 2.37 33.33 3.73
CA SER A 107 3.60 34.07 3.48
C SER A 107 3.89 34.30 2.00
N LYS A 108 3.48 33.35 1.16
CA LYS A 108 3.66 33.36 -0.29
C LYS A 108 2.59 34.19 -1.02
N THR A 109 1.33 34.13 -0.55
CA THR A 109 0.17 34.71 -1.26
C THR A 109 -0.39 35.98 -0.61
N GLY A 110 0.02 36.31 0.61
CA GLY A 110 -0.45 37.45 1.40
C GLY A 110 -1.76 37.19 2.15
N ARG A 111 -2.40 36.02 1.99
CA ARG A 111 -3.68 35.69 2.62
C ARG A 111 -3.78 34.21 3.03
N ASP A 112 -4.72 33.91 3.90
CA ASP A 112 -5.05 32.52 4.20
C ASP A 112 -5.82 31.88 3.00
N PRO A 113 -5.60 30.60 2.71
CA PRO A 113 -6.36 29.91 1.69
C PRO A 113 -7.83 29.71 2.11
N THR A 114 -8.74 29.69 1.16
CA THR A 114 -10.15 29.34 1.42
C THR A 114 -10.33 27.84 1.64
N ARG A 115 -11.50 27.41 2.10
CA ARG A 115 -11.85 26.00 2.26
C ARG A 115 -11.75 25.23 0.94
N GLU A 116 -12.22 25.84 -0.13
CA GLU A 116 -12.21 25.28 -1.48
C GLU A 116 -10.79 25.14 -2.01
N GLU A 117 -9.94 26.14 -1.80
CA GLU A 117 -8.53 26.12 -2.22
C GLU A 117 -7.74 25.03 -1.51
N ARG A 118 -7.90 24.89 -0.18
CA ARG A 118 -7.28 23.80 0.59
C ARG A 118 -7.68 22.45 0.04
N THR A 119 -8.99 22.26 -0.13
CA THR A 119 -9.54 20.99 -0.62
C THR A 119 -9.07 20.68 -2.03
N ALA A 120 -9.02 21.67 -2.93
CA ALA A 120 -8.55 21.52 -4.30
C ALA A 120 -7.04 21.14 -4.36
N VAL A 121 -6.21 21.74 -3.52
CA VAL A 121 -4.79 21.43 -3.40
C VAL A 121 -4.60 19.96 -2.96
N ILE A 122 -5.29 19.55 -1.90
CA ILE A 122 -5.21 18.16 -1.40
C ILE A 122 -5.71 17.18 -2.46
N ALA A 123 -6.86 17.45 -3.07
CA ALA A 123 -7.44 16.60 -4.10
C ALA A 123 -6.51 16.46 -5.32
N ALA A 124 -5.83 17.55 -5.72
CA ALA A 124 -4.91 17.53 -6.84
C ALA A 124 -3.69 16.63 -6.61
N PHE A 125 -3.08 16.70 -5.42
CA PHE A 125 -2.00 15.77 -5.03
C PHE A 125 -2.48 14.32 -5.06
N LEU A 126 -3.59 14.03 -4.40
CA LEU A 126 -4.09 12.66 -4.24
C LEU A 126 -4.53 12.05 -5.58
N THR A 127 -5.20 12.83 -6.43
CA THR A 127 -5.59 12.38 -7.78
C THR A 127 -4.36 12.04 -8.62
N GLU A 128 -3.36 12.92 -8.63
CA GLU A 128 -2.11 12.70 -9.36
C GLU A 128 -1.36 11.48 -8.83
N LEU A 129 -1.23 11.34 -7.51
CA LEU A 129 -0.56 10.21 -6.87
C LEU A 129 -1.28 8.87 -7.19
N GLU A 130 -2.63 8.85 -7.14
CA GLU A 130 -3.39 7.64 -7.44
C GLU A 130 -3.36 7.26 -8.92
N SER A 131 -3.13 8.22 -9.83
CA SER A 131 -2.92 7.94 -11.25
C SER A 131 -1.67 7.08 -11.51
N PHE A 132 -0.70 7.10 -10.60
CA PHE A 132 0.49 6.25 -10.62
C PHE A 132 0.30 4.90 -9.91
N GLY A 133 -0.92 4.59 -9.45
CA GLY A 133 -1.25 3.31 -8.80
C GLY A 133 -1.00 3.26 -7.29
N TRP A 134 -0.53 4.32 -6.66
CA TRP A 134 -0.46 4.41 -5.21
C TRP A 134 -1.84 4.63 -4.59
N ARG A 135 -2.06 4.16 -3.37
CA ARG A 135 -3.25 4.51 -2.60
C ARG A 135 -2.98 5.80 -1.82
N GLY A 136 -3.77 6.83 -2.10
CA GLY A 136 -3.67 8.15 -1.49
C GLY A 136 -4.52 8.29 -0.24
N GLY A 137 -4.07 9.13 0.70
CA GLY A 137 -4.81 9.57 1.85
C GLY A 137 -4.42 10.98 2.27
N VAL A 138 -5.24 11.64 3.06
CA VAL A 138 -4.95 12.93 3.67
C VAL A 138 -4.64 12.73 5.15
N TYR A 139 -3.51 13.31 5.62
CA TYR A 139 -3.28 13.55 7.04
C TYR A 139 -3.60 14.99 7.35
N THR A 140 -4.34 15.19 8.43
CA THR A 140 -4.64 16.49 9.00
C THR A 140 -5.18 16.35 10.42
N ASN A 141 -5.51 17.46 11.08
CA ASN A 141 -6.08 17.44 12.42
C ASN A 141 -7.60 17.58 12.40
N ARG A 142 -8.22 17.39 13.56
CA ARG A 142 -9.67 17.46 13.77
C ARG A 142 -10.30 18.77 13.30
N ASP A 143 -9.66 19.93 13.53
CA ASP A 143 -10.20 21.24 13.12
C ASP A 143 -10.35 21.30 11.59
N TYR A 144 -9.36 20.80 10.85
CA TYR A 144 -9.43 20.76 9.39
C TYR A 144 -10.57 19.89 8.89
N VAL A 145 -10.72 18.71 9.48
CA VAL A 145 -11.78 17.77 9.10
C VAL A 145 -13.18 18.38 9.35
N GLN A 146 -13.36 19.09 10.46
CA GLN A 146 -14.65 19.63 10.85
C GLN A 146 -14.97 20.98 10.18
N ASN A 147 -13.97 21.86 10.05
CA ASN A 147 -14.20 23.28 9.76
C ASN A 147 -13.52 23.77 8.47
N ARG A 148 -12.41 23.19 8.05
CA ARG A 148 -11.52 23.81 7.05
C ARG A 148 -11.46 23.09 5.70
N LEU A 149 -11.95 21.85 5.60
CA LEU A 149 -11.94 21.04 4.38
C LEU A 149 -13.35 20.63 3.96
N ASN A 150 -13.56 20.48 2.67
CA ASN A 150 -14.74 19.81 2.13
C ASN A 150 -14.50 18.30 2.06
N MET A 151 -14.79 17.61 3.16
CA MET A 151 -14.54 16.18 3.28
C MET A 151 -15.39 15.33 2.33
N ALA A 152 -16.49 15.84 1.78
CA ALA A 152 -17.27 15.13 0.77
C ALA A 152 -16.49 14.98 -0.54
N GLN A 153 -15.71 15.98 -0.92
CA GLN A 153 -14.81 15.91 -2.10
C GLN A 153 -13.60 15.01 -1.90
N LEU A 154 -13.24 14.74 -0.65
CA LEU A 154 -12.11 13.87 -0.29
C LEU A 154 -12.55 12.46 0.13
N ALA A 155 -13.83 12.12 0.05
CA ALA A 155 -14.39 10.86 0.55
C ALA A 155 -13.83 9.60 -0.16
N GLY A 156 -13.25 9.73 -1.35
CA GLY A 156 -12.60 8.64 -2.09
C GLY A 156 -11.22 8.24 -1.58
N TYR A 157 -10.61 9.07 -0.72
CA TYR A 157 -9.25 8.88 -0.21
C TYR A 157 -9.26 8.42 1.24
N GLU A 158 -8.13 7.88 1.71
CA GLU A 158 -7.96 7.49 3.10
C GLU A 158 -7.80 8.72 4.00
N LEU A 159 -8.29 8.63 5.23
CA LEU A 159 -8.20 9.71 6.21
C LEU A 159 -7.38 9.28 7.43
N TRP A 160 -6.33 10.04 7.70
CA TRP A 160 -5.52 9.95 8.91
C TRP A 160 -5.69 11.25 9.71
N VAL A 161 -6.24 11.15 10.91
CA VAL A 161 -6.58 12.32 11.73
C VAL A 161 -5.71 12.38 12.96
N ALA A 162 -5.07 13.54 13.19
CA ALA A 162 -4.48 13.87 14.48
C ALA A 162 -5.57 14.37 15.44
N ASP A 163 -5.80 13.60 16.49
CA ASP A 163 -6.70 13.97 17.58
C ASP A 163 -6.24 13.30 18.88
N TYR A 164 -5.66 14.08 19.77
CA TYR A 164 -5.08 13.61 21.02
C TYR A 164 -6.06 13.59 22.19
N SER A 165 -7.27 14.15 22.00
CA SER A 165 -8.26 14.32 23.07
C SER A 165 -9.31 13.20 23.10
N ASN A 166 -9.55 12.50 22.00
CA ASN A 166 -10.59 11.48 21.88
C ASN A 166 -10.14 10.33 20.96
N PRO A 167 -10.15 9.08 21.44
CA PRO A 167 -9.72 7.94 20.65
C PRO A 167 -10.66 7.55 19.50
N THR A 168 -11.83 8.15 19.33
CA THR A 168 -12.84 7.73 18.32
C THR A 168 -13.42 8.91 17.55
N THR A 169 -12.58 9.75 16.96
CA THR A 169 -12.97 11.09 16.53
C THR A 169 -13.78 11.20 15.25
N ASP A 170 -13.42 10.51 14.21
CA ASP A 170 -14.12 10.58 12.94
C ASP A 170 -14.36 9.16 12.40
N PRO A 171 -15.64 8.77 12.15
CA PRO A 171 -15.95 7.42 11.68
C PRO A 171 -15.39 7.11 10.29
N ARG A 172 -14.96 8.13 9.53
CA ARG A 172 -14.30 7.96 8.23
C ARG A 172 -12.82 7.69 8.35
N ALA A 173 -12.20 8.01 9.52
CA ALA A 173 -10.78 7.81 9.72
C ALA A 173 -10.40 6.33 9.61
N GLY A 174 -9.43 6.03 8.78
CA GLY A 174 -8.79 4.72 8.71
C GLY A 174 -7.58 4.61 9.62
N MET A 175 -7.07 5.77 10.10
CA MET A 175 -5.97 5.86 11.05
C MET A 175 -6.10 7.13 11.90
N GLN A 176 -5.70 7.05 13.15
CA GLN A 176 -5.66 8.18 14.09
C GLN A 176 -4.26 8.33 14.68
N GLN A 177 -3.72 9.55 14.67
CA GLN A 177 -2.58 9.90 15.49
C GLN A 177 -3.09 10.33 16.86
N THR A 178 -2.62 9.64 17.91
CA THR A 178 -3.19 9.73 19.26
C THR A 178 -2.29 10.48 20.25
N SER A 179 -1.03 10.70 19.91
CA SER A 179 -0.06 11.41 20.77
C SER A 179 1.18 11.78 19.96
N SER A 180 1.82 12.89 20.33
CA SER A 180 3.15 13.31 19.84
C SER A 180 4.28 13.13 20.87
N THR A 181 3.99 12.47 22.00
CA THR A 181 4.94 12.32 23.10
C THR A 181 5.17 10.87 23.51
N GLY A 182 4.86 9.93 22.62
CA GLY A 182 5.06 8.51 22.84
C GLY A 182 6.52 8.13 23.09
N LYS A 183 6.72 6.99 23.76
CA LYS A 183 8.02 6.38 23.98
C LYS A 183 7.99 4.95 23.44
N VAL A 184 8.93 4.64 22.56
CA VAL A 184 9.03 3.34 21.91
C VAL A 184 10.48 2.85 22.01
N SER A 185 10.68 1.61 22.39
CA SER A 185 12.02 1.01 22.42
C SER A 185 12.65 1.07 21.03
N GLY A 186 13.91 1.47 20.94
CA GLY A 186 14.60 1.66 19.65
C GLY A 186 14.56 3.08 19.09
N ILE A 187 13.81 4.00 19.75
CA ILE A 187 13.75 5.43 19.38
C ILE A 187 14.18 6.28 20.58
N VAL A 188 15.08 7.21 20.34
CA VAL A 188 15.49 8.21 21.35
C VAL A 188 14.58 9.42 21.27
N GLY A 189 14.02 9.84 22.41
CA GLY A 189 13.12 10.98 22.45
C GLY A 189 11.64 10.62 22.30
N ASN A 190 10.85 11.56 21.79
CA ASN A 190 9.44 11.41 21.54
C ASN A 190 9.19 10.89 20.13
N VAL A 191 8.09 10.16 19.99
CA VAL A 191 7.61 9.69 18.69
C VAL A 191 6.08 9.78 18.65
N ASP A 192 5.55 10.07 17.47
CA ASP A 192 4.12 10.15 17.23
C ASP A 192 3.52 8.75 17.22
N MET A 193 2.44 8.59 18.00
CA MET A 193 1.76 7.31 18.18
C MET A 193 0.47 7.25 17.36
N ASN A 194 0.25 6.13 16.73
CA ASN A 194 -0.89 5.93 15.84
C ASN A 194 -1.68 4.67 16.17
N THR A 195 -2.97 4.73 15.89
CA THR A 195 -3.88 3.59 15.88
C THR A 195 -4.43 3.39 14.46
N GLY A 196 -4.12 2.26 13.86
CA GLY A 196 -4.72 1.80 12.60
C GLY A 196 -6.09 1.20 12.86
N LEU A 197 -7.11 1.75 12.22
CA LEU A 197 -8.53 1.40 12.36
C LEU A 197 -9.01 0.49 11.23
N ARG A 198 -8.22 0.34 10.15
CA ARG A 198 -8.47 -0.51 8.98
C ARG A 198 -7.32 -1.46 8.74
N ASP A 199 -7.60 -2.62 8.16
CA ASP A 199 -6.58 -3.56 7.66
C ASP A 199 -6.09 -3.10 6.28
N TYR A 200 -5.19 -2.11 6.27
CA TYR A 200 -4.63 -1.57 5.02
C TYR A 200 -3.87 -2.61 4.19
N PRO A 201 -3.05 -3.50 4.76
CA PRO A 201 -2.41 -4.56 4.00
C PRO A 201 -3.40 -5.41 3.18
N ALA A 202 -4.53 -5.81 3.77
CA ALA A 202 -5.57 -6.55 3.07
C ALA A 202 -6.29 -5.69 2.02
N LEU A 203 -6.68 -4.46 2.38
CA LEU A 203 -7.39 -3.53 1.49
C LEU A 203 -6.56 -3.16 0.25
N LEU A 204 -5.27 -2.82 0.42
CA LEU A 204 -4.40 -2.43 -0.69
C LEU A 204 -4.11 -3.61 -1.62
N ARG A 205 -3.91 -4.82 -1.07
CA ARG A 205 -3.75 -6.04 -1.88
C ARG A 205 -5.01 -6.34 -2.69
N ALA A 206 -6.18 -6.29 -2.06
CA ALA A 206 -7.44 -6.53 -2.74
C ALA A 206 -7.70 -5.53 -3.88
N ALA A 207 -7.28 -4.27 -3.69
CA ALA A 207 -7.42 -3.19 -4.67
C ALA A 207 -6.27 -3.15 -5.71
N GLY A 208 -5.22 -3.97 -5.58
CA GLY A 208 -4.04 -3.92 -6.46
C GLY A 208 -3.28 -2.60 -6.40
N LYS A 209 -3.36 -1.88 -5.27
CA LYS A 209 -2.68 -0.59 -5.07
C LYS A 209 -1.26 -0.78 -4.55
N ASN A 210 -0.42 0.26 -4.68
CA ASN A 210 1.00 0.28 -4.27
C ASN A 210 1.85 -0.84 -4.91
N GLY A 211 1.42 -1.40 -6.05
CA GLY A 211 2.08 -2.54 -6.69
C GLY A 211 1.92 -3.86 -5.95
N LEU A 212 1.02 -3.93 -4.97
CA LEU A 212 0.75 -5.15 -4.25
C LEU A 212 -0.17 -6.05 -5.07
N SER A 213 0.22 -7.31 -5.23
CA SER A 213 -0.68 -8.32 -5.79
C SER A 213 -1.73 -8.73 -4.74
N PRO A 214 -2.94 -9.11 -5.15
CA PRO A 214 -3.88 -9.75 -4.26
C PRO A 214 -3.20 -10.90 -3.51
N ALA A 215 -3.53 -11.08 -2.24
CA ALA A 215 -3.03 -12.23 -1.49
C ALA A 215 -3.43 -13.50 -2.22
N VAL A 216 -2.46 -14.39 -2.46
CA VAL A 216 -2.74 -15.71 -3.00
C VAL A 216 -3.37 -16.50 -1.84
N ASP A 217 -4.68 -16.65 -1.88
CA ASP A 217 -5.47 -17.36 -0.87
C ASP A 217 -5.69 -18.85 -1.25
N TRP A 218 -4.80 -19.34 -2.10
CA TRP A 218 -4.72 -20.74 -2.52
C TRP A 218 -3.25 -21.18 -2.65
N VAL A 219 -3.01 -22.46 -2.50
CA VAL A 219 -1.71 -23.11 -2.74
C VAL A 219 -1.86 -24.31 -3.64
N SER A 220 -0.92 -24.49 -4.55
CA SER A 220 -0.80 -25.69 -5.38
C SER A 220 0.23 -26.63 -4.78
N ASP A 221 -0.02 -27.93 -4.81
CA ASP A 221 0.96 -28.97 -4.50
C ASP A 221 2.05 -29.09 -5.59
N THR A 222 1.85 -28.41 -6.71
CA THR A 222 2.74 -28.43 -7.88
C THR A 222 3.09 -27.00 -8.28
N THR A 223 4.37 -26.64 -8.26
CA THR A 223 4.88 -25.31 -8.61
C THR A 223 5.98 -25.33 -9.67
N SER A 224 6.59 -26.50 -9.92
CA SER A 224 7.63 -26.71 -10.92
C SER A 224 7.04 -27.16 -12.27
N THR A 225 7.86 -27.19 -13.33
CA THR A 225 7.46 -27.74 -14.61
C THR A 225 7.17 -29.24 -14.50
N VAL A 226 6.01 -29.66 -15.02
CA VAL A 226 5.59 -31.06 -15.08
C VAL A 226 5.58 -31.52 -16.54
N GLU A 227 6.24 -32.63 -16.81
CA GLU A 227 6.21 -33.29 -18.11
C GLU A 227 5.09 -34.34 -18.14
N ILE A 228 4.18 -34.21 -19.08
CA ILE A 228 2.99 -35.07 -19.22
C ILE A 228 3.02 -35.73 -20.60
N ALA A 229 2.98 -37.04 -20.67
CA ALA A 229 2.92 -37.71 -21.94
C ALA A 229 1.65 -37.30 -22.72
N ARG A 230 1.76 -37.16 -24.04
CA ARG A 230 0.60 -36.82 -24.87
C ARG A 230 -0.57 -37.76 -24.58
N TYR A 231 -1.76 -37.23 -24.41
CA TYR A 231 -3.00 -37.89 -24.01
C TYR A 231 -3.02 -38.48 -22.60
N ALA A 232 -1.96 -38.29 -21.81
CA ALA A 232 -1.98 -38.61 -20.41
C ALA A 232 -2.53 -37.43 -19.54
N VAL A 233 -2.82 -37.74 -18.31
CA VAL A 233 -3.40 -36.80 -17.34
C VAL A 233 -2.50 -36.70 -16.12
N TYR A 234 -2.26 -35.47 -15.70
CA TYR A 234 -1.63 -35.15 -14.41
C TYR A 234 -2.66 -34.55 -13.45
N THR A 235 -2.66 -34.98 -12.20
CA THR A 235 -3.59 -34.41 -11.20
C THR A 235 -2.84 -33.44 -10.31
N VAL A 236 -3.34 -32.19 -10.25
CA VAL A 236 -2.88 -31.16 -9.32
C VAL A 236 -3.93 -30.89 -8.26
N LYS A 237 -3.50 -30.72 -7.02
CA LYS A 237 -4.34 -30.31 -5.91
C LYS A 237 -4.09 -28.84 -5.61
N ILE A 238 -5.17 -28.06 -5.52
CA ILE A 238 -5.16 -26.66 -5.11
C ILE A 238 -5.99 -26.52 -3.84
N THR A 239 -5.34 -26.05 -2.78
CA THR A 239 -5.95 -25.88 -1.44
C THR A 239 -6.20 -24.40 -1.15
N GLY A 240 -7.33 -24.07 -0.54
CA GLY A 240 -7.76 -22.70 -0.24
C GLY A 240 -8.93 -22.26 -1.09
N ARG A 241 -8.90 -21.00 -1.56
CA ARG A 241 -9.97 -20.47 -2.42
C ARG A 241 -10.16 -21.34 -3.67
N ASP A 242 -11.41 -21.57 -4.02
CA ASP A 242 -11.77 -22.29 -5.24
C ASP A 242 -11.46 -21.42 -6.47
N ILE A 243 -10.46 -21.83 -7.24
CA ILE A 243 -10.05 -21.14 -8.45
C ILE A 243 -10.33 -22.00 -9.68
N VAL A 244 -10.67 -21.37 -10.78
CA VAL A 244 -10.73 -22.04 -12.11
C VAL A 244 -9.34 -21.98 -12.72
N VAL A 245 -8.80 -23.13 -13.11
CA VAL A 245 -7.48 -23.24 -13.76
C VAL A 245 -7.64 -23.11 -15.26
N ILE A 246 -6.84 -22.23 -15.87
CA ILE A 246 -6.81 -22.03 -17.33
C ILE A 246 -5.36 -22.12 -17.87
N PRO A 247 -5.17 -22.63 -19.11
CA PRO A 247 -3.87 -22.58 -19.76
C PRO A 247 -3.58 -21.19 -20.35
N GLY A 248 -2.34 -20.75 -20.32
CA GLY A 248 -1.88 -19.52 -20.96
C GLY A 248 -1.86 -19.62 -22.49
N THR A 249 -1.55 -20.82 -23.02
CA THR A 249 -1.60 -21.15 -24.45
C THR A 249 -2.67 -22.22 -24.67
N PRO A 250 -3.77 -21.88 -25.35
CA PRO A 250 -4.79 -22.87 -25.70
C PRO A 250 -4.25 -24.03 -26.56
N GLY A 251 -4.84 -25.22 -26.42
CA GLY A 251 -4.52 -26.38 -27.26
C GLY A 251 -3.29 -27.19 -26.84
N VAL A 252 -2.56 -26.76 -25.78
CA VAL A 252 -1.45 -27.55 -25.23
C VAL A 252 -1.97 -28.52 -24.17
N VAL A 253 -2.78 -28.03 -23.23
CA VAL A 253 -3.43 -28.87 -22.23
C VAL A 253 -4.89 -28.44 -22.01
N TRP A 254 -5.71 -29.35 -21.48
CA TRP A 254 -7.07 -29.10 -21.03
C TRP A 254 -7.17 -29.32 -19.53
N PRO A 255 -7.32 -28.25 -18.73
CA PRO A 255 -7.63 -28.35 -17.30
C PRO A 255 -9.10 -28.77 -17.12
N ILE A 256 -9.32 -29.84 -16.37
CA ILE A 256 -10.64 -30.40 -16.08
C ILE A 256 -10.80 -30.46 -14.58
N ARG A 257 -11.80 -29.75 -14.04
CA ARG A 257 -12.12 -29.82 -12.62
C ARG A 257 -12.72 -31.21 -12.31
N CYS A 258 -12.11 -31.93 -11.36
CA CYS A 258 -12.55 -33.29 -11.01
C CYS A 258 -13.44 -33.30 -9.79
N ARG A 259 -12.96 -32.80 -8.66
CA ARG A 259 -13.67 -32.86 -7.39
C ARG A 259 -13.18 -31.80 -6.42
N ARG A 260 -13.96 -31.54 -5.38
CA ARG A 260 -13.57 -30.74 -4.22
C ARG A 260 -13.73 -31.58 -2.96
N GLU A 261 -12.72 -31.53 -2.08
CA GLU A 261 -12.70 -32.21 -0.79
C GLU A 261 -12.26 -31.18 0.27
N GLY A 262 -13.20 -30.74 1.10
CA GLY A 262 -12.97 -29.66 2.06
C GLY A 262 -12.50 -28.37 1.35
N GLU A 263 -11.32 -27.88 1.71
CA GLU A 263 -10.70 -26.70 1.10
C GLU A 263 -9.86 -27.05 -0.14
N SER A 264 -9.76 -28.31 -0.56
CA SER A 264 -8.94 -28.73 -1.67
C SER A 264 -9.78 -29.01 -2.93
N THR A 265 -9.38 -28.44 -4.06
CA THR A 265 -9.94 -28.73 -5.39
C THR A 265 -8.89 -29.49 -6.22
N PHE A 266 -9.30 -30.58 -6.86
CA PHE A 266 -8.45 -31.41 -7.69
C PHE A 266 -8.75 -31.12 -9.17
N TRP A 267 -7.69 -30.89 -9.93
CA TRP A 267 -7.74 -30.62 -11.35
C TRP A 267 -6.97 -31.68 -12.13
N HIS A 268 -7.57 -32.28 -13.14
CA HIS A 268 -6.90 -33.09 -14.15
C HIS A 268 -6.39 -32.18 -15.26
N ILE A 269 -5.10 -32.28 -15.56
CA ILE A 269 -4.46 -31.56 -16.67
C ILE A 269 -4.15 -32.56 -17.75
N ALA A 270 -5.03 -32.62 -18.75
CA ALA A 270 -4.89 -33.52 -19.88
C ALA A 270 -3.96 -32.91 -20.96
N ALA A 271 -2.89 -33.58 -21.30
CA ALA A 271 -1.96 -33.16 -22.36
C ALA A 271 -2.53 -33.49 -23.72
N VAL A 272 -2.84 -32.47 -24.53
CA VAL A 272 -3.45 -32.64 -25.87
C VAL A 272 -2.60 -32.09 -27.01
N GLY A 273 -1.63 -31.25 -26.69
CA GLY A 273 -0.71 -30.63 -27.65
C GLY A 273 0.31 -31.59 -28.25
N GLU A 274 1.11 -31.11 -29.20
CA GLU A 274 2.22 -31.86 -29.77
C GLU A 274 3.38 -32.00 -28.78
N PRO A 275 4.15 -33.11 -28.80
CA PRO A 275 5.34 -33.27 -28.00
C PRO A 275 6.31 -32.10 -28.16
N GLY A 276 6.86 -31.64 -27.05
CA GLY A 276 7.73 -30.45 -26.96
C GLY A 276 7.00 -29.13 -26.72
N THR A 277 5.65 -29.10 -26.84
CA THR A 277 4.89 -27.89 -26.52
C THR A 277 4.72 -27.70 -25.01
N GLU A 278 4.66 -26.44 -24.55
CA GLU A 278 4.45 -26.14 -23.13
C GLU A 278 3.52 -24.93 -22.91
N THR A 279 2.89 -24.89 -21.78
CA THR A 279 2.05 -23.76 -21.33
C THR A 279 2.10 -23.56 -19.83
N GLY A 280 2.02 -22.31 -19.38
CA GLY A 280 1.75 -22.00 -17.98
C GLY A 280 0.28 -22.23 -17.63
N LEU A 281 -0.01 -22.73 -16.44
CA LEU A 281 -1.35 -22.80 -15.87
C LEU A 281 -1.56 -21.60 -14.96
N TYR A 282 -2.73 -20.96 -15.01
CA TYR A 282 -3.06 -19.73 -14.29
C TYR A 282 -4.46 -19.80 -13.68
N PRO A 283 -4.75 -19.03 -12.61
CA PRO A 283 -6.12 -18.80 -12.19
C PRO A 283 -6.88 -18.00 -13.25
N ALA A 284 -8.11 -18.36 -13.56
CA ALA A 284 -9.01 -17.50 -14.32
C ALA A 284 -9.24 -16.19 -13.56
N GLY A 285 -9.18 -15.06 -14.24
CA GLY A 285 -9.26 -13.73 -13.61
C GLY A 285 -7.89 -13.11 -13.28
N GLY A 286 -6.79 -13.80 -13.62
CA GLY A 286 -5.42 -13.31 -13.44
C GLY A 286 -4.77 -13.75 -12.13
N GLY A 287 -3.48 -13.51 -12.02
CA GLY A 287 -2.67 -13.91 -10.86
C GLY A 287 -1.38 -14.62 -11.25
N SER A 288 -0.65 -15.08 -10.23
CA SER A 288 0.61 -15.79 -10.42
C SER A 288 0.42 -17.14 -11.10
N LYS A 289 1.39 -17.52 -11.93
CA LYS A 289 1.43 -18.83 -12.56
C LYS A 289 1.41 -19.93 -11.50
N ILE A 290 0.55 -20.94 -11.70
CA ILE A 290 0.44 -22.11 -10.81
C ILE A 290 1.66 -23.02 -11.05
N PHE A 291 1.82 -23.50 -12.28
CA PHE A 291 2.98 -24.27 -12.72
C PHE A 291 3.07 -24.28 -14.27
N THR A 292 4.08 -24.91 -14.83
CA THR A 292 4.21 -25.11 -16.28
C THR A 292 3.96 -26.58 -16.63
N ALA A 293 3.11 -26.88 -17.60
CA ALA A 293 2.92 -28.20 -18.16
C ALA A 293 3.61 -28.29 -19.52
N ARG A 294 4.43 -29.33 -19.72
CA ARG A 294 5.12 -29.64 -20.98
C ARG A 294 4.64 -31.00 -21.49
N VAL A 295 4.28 -31.10 -22.78
CA VAL A 295 3.90 -32.33 -23.41
C VAL A 295 5.14 -33.09 -23.83
N LYS A 296 5.22 -34.40 -23.48
CA LYS A 296 6.23 -35.36 -23.96
C LYS A 296 5.77 -36.10 -25.17
#